data_90d8b00c95c444af5bf70dbcff284c51
#
_entry.id   90d8b00c95c444af5bf70dbcff284c51
#
_cell.length_a   1.000
_cell.length_b   1.000
_cell.length_c   1.000
_cell.angle_alpha   90.00
_cell.angle_beta   90.00
_cell.angle_gamma   90.00
#
_symmetry.space_group_name_H-M   'P 1'
#
loop_
_entity.id
_entity.type
_entity.pdbx_description
1 polymer ?
#
loop_
_entity_poly.entity_id
_entity_poly.type
_entity_poly.pdbx_seq_one_letter_code
_entity_poly.pdbx_strand_id
1 'polypeptide(L)'
;MADQPIPVFDEATEQLTVNSIRFLALDAIDQAKSGHPGMVLGAAPMAYVLFSRFLKFNPRAPLWPNRDRFILSSGHASALLYSLLHHAGYTVSLEDMKNFRQWGSLTPGHPEYGHTPGVEATTGPLGQGLAMAVGMAIAERALAAHFNRDGYEIVNHYTYVLAGDGDLMEGVVSEASSLAGHLRLGKLICLYDSNDVTLAGP
;
A
#
# COMPACT_ATOMS: atom_id res chain seq x y z
N MET A 1 -10.67 20.83 -6.38
CA MET A 1 -9.76 21.33 -5.33
C MET A 1 -8.56 21.87 -6.06
N ALA A 2 -8.19 23.14 -5.80
CA ALA A 2 -6.98 23.71 -6.40
C ALA A 2 -5.78 22.82 -6.03
N ASP A 3 -4.88 22.59 -7.00
CA ASP A 3 -3.62 21.89 -6.78
C ASP A 3 -2.86 22.58 -5.63
N GLN A 4 -2.96 22.02 -4.45
CA GLN A 4 -2.08 22.43 -3.36
C GLN A 4 -0.67 22.02 -3.77
N PRO A 5 0.31 22.92 -3.69
CA PRO A 5 1.68 22.56 -4.02
C PRO A 5 2.12 21.39 -3.13
N ILE A 6 2.71 20.38 -3.76
CA ILE A 6 3.29 19.23 -3.06
C ILE A 6 4.31 19.79 -2.04
N PRO A 7 4.19 19.48 -0.74
CA PRO A 7 5.14 19.95 0.24
C PRO A 7 6.55 19.48 -0.13
N VAL A 8 7.47 20.40 -0.28
CA VAL A 8 8.88 20.09 -0.50
C VAL A 8 9.57 20.21 0.85
N PHE A 9 10.00 19.08 1.39
CA PHE A 9 10.82 19.02 2.58
C PHE A 9 12.31 19.06 2.19
N ASP A 10 13.17 19.51 3.10
CA ASP A 10 14.61 19.37 2.88
C ASP A 10 15.03 17.89 2.94
N GLU A 11 16.16 17.58 2.29
CA GLU A 11 16.66 16.21 2.16
C GLU A 11 16.89 15.53 3.51
N ALA A 12 17.33 16.27 4.52
CA ALA A 12 17.57 15.73 5.85
C ALA A 12 16.25 15.31 6.52
N THR A 13 15.20 16.10 6.39
CA THR A 13 13.86 15.78 6.90
C THR A 13 13.27 14.57 6.18
N GLU A 14 13.42 14.50 4.86
CA GLU A 14 12.95 13.34 4.08
C GLU A 14 13.68 12.06 4.50
N GLN A 15 15.01 12.13 4.60
CA GLN A 15 15.81 10.98 5.03
C GLN A 15 15.47 10.53 6.46
N LEU A 16 15.25 11.48 7.37
CA LEU A 16 14.84 11.18 8.73
C LEU A 16 13.48 10.48 8.75
N THR A 17 12.53 10.95 7.95
CA THR A 17 11.18 10.35 7.86
C THR A 17 11.24 8.92 7.29
N VAL A 18 12.00 8.72 6.21
CA VAL A 18 12.21 7.38 5.63
C VAL A 18 12.84 6.43 6.64
N ASN A 19 13.85 6.90 7.39
CA ASN A 19 14.49 6.09 8.41
C ASN A 19 13.55 5.83 9.60
N SER A 20 12.71 6.78 9.99
CA SER A 20 11.70 6.57 11.02
C SER A 20 10.72 5.45 10.63
N ILE A 21 10.25 5.45 9.37
CA ILE A 21 9.39 4.39 8.83
C ILE A 21 10.10 3.04 8.87
N ARG A 22 11.36 2.98 8.43
CA ARG A 22 12.16 1.75 8.42
C ARG A 22 12.35 1.19 9.83
N PHE A 23 12.85 2.02 10.74
CA PHE A 23 13.23 1.56 12.06
C PHE A 23 12.02 1.20 12.92
N LEU A 24 10.91 1.94 12.82
CA LEU A 24 9.68 1.55 13.52
C LEU A 24 9.19 0.16 13.07
N ALA A 25 9.24 -0.12 11.76
CA ALA A 25 8.87 -1.43 11.25
C ALA A 25 9.85 -2.54 11.65
N LEU A 26 11.17 -2.24 11.66
CA LEU A 26 12.21 -3.19 12.11
C LEU A 26 12.09 -3.49 13.60
N ASP A 27 11.86 -2.47 14.44
CA ASP A 27 11.66 -2.63 15.88
C ASP A 27 10.44 -3.53 16.17
N ALA A 28 9.34 -3.36 15.41
CA ALA A 28 8.17 -4.22 15.53
C ALA A 28 8.49 -5.68 15.15
N ILE A 29 9.26 -5.90 14.09
CA ILE A 29 9.71 -7.25 13.67
C ILE A 29 10.63 -7.86 14.72
N ASP A 30 11.59 -7.08 15.25
CA ASP A 30 12.50 -7.56 16.28
C ASP A 30 11.77 -7.87 17.58
N GLN A 31 10.85 -7.02 18.00
CA GLN A 31 10.02 -7.28 19.19
C GLN A 31 9.21 -8.57 19.03
N ALA A 32 8.60 -8.80 17.88
CA ALA A 32 7.83 -10.00 17.59
C ALA A 32 8.70 -11.26 17.38
N LYS A 33 10.02 -11.09 17.20
CA LYS A 33 10.96 -12.16 16.79
C LYS A 33 10.48 -12.91 15.53
N SER A 34 9.70 -12.22 14.70
CA SER A 34 9.07 -12.80 13.50
C SER A 34 8.66 -11.69 12.55
N GLY A 35 8.99 -11.83 11.26
CA GLY A 35 8.64 -10.88 10.22
C GLY A 35 9.63 -10.90 9.06
N HIS A 36 9.44 -9.99 8.11
CA HIS A 36 10.21 -9.92 6.87
C HIS A 36 10.82 -8.51 6.73
N PRO A 37 12.12 -8.33 7.04
CA PRO A 37 12.75 -7.00 7.02
C PRO A 37 13.16 -6.51 5.64
N GLY A 38 13.32 -7.38 4.64
CA GLY A 38 13.90 -7.04 3.33
C GLY A 38 13.17 -5.90 2.63
N MET A 39 11.90 -6.10 2.31
CA MET A 39 11.09 -5.08 1.64
C MET A 39 10.85 -3.84 2.52
N VAL A 40 10.85 -3.98 3.85
CA VAL A 40 10.77 -2.84 4.78
C VAL A 40 11.92 -1.86 4.53
N LEU A 41 13.13 -2.38 4.36
CA LEU A 41 14.32 -1.57 4.11
C LEU A 41 14.34 -1.01 2.68
N GLY A 42 14.04 -1.84 1.70
CA GLY A 42 14.14 -1.49 0.27
C GLY A 42 13.03 -0.55 -0.19
N ALA A 43 11.78 -0.84 0.13
CA ALA A 43 10.63 -0.14 -0.41
C ALA A 43 10.21 1.10 0.40
N ALA A 44 10.73 1.34 1.60
CA ALA A 44 10.33 2.49 2.43
C ALA A 44 10.48 3.85 1.73
N PRO A 45 11.56 4.15 0.98
CA PRO A 45 11.66 5.43 0.25
C PRO A 45 10.58 5.60 -0.80
N MET A 46 10.30 4.54 -1.57
CA MET A 46 9.27 4.55 -2.60
C MET A 46 7.88 4.74 -1.99
N ALA A 47 7.58 4.04 -0.91
CA ALA A 47 6.32 4.16 -0.17
C ALA A 47 6.18 5.55 0.48
N TYR A 48 7.25 6.11 1.06
CA TYR A 48 7.27 7.48 1.57
C TYR A 48 6.89 8.49 0.47
N VAL A 49 7.53 8.42 -0.69
CA VAL A 49 7.23 9.33 -1.81
C VAL A 49 5.78 9.19 -2.25
N LEU A 50 5.26 7.96 -2.33
CA LEU A 50 3.86 7.73 -2.67
C LEU A 50 2.92 8.41 -1.66
N PHE A 51 3.09 8.14 -0.37
CA PHE A 51 2.20 8.65 0.69
C PHE A 51 2.30 10.16 0.89
N SER A 52 3.51 10.73 0.73
CA SER A 52 3.73 12.16 0.96
C SER A 52 3.39 13.06 -0.22
N ARG A 53 3.41 12.53 -1.46
CA ARG A 53 3.33 13.37 -2.66
C ARG A 53 2.19 13.01 -3.61
N PHE A 54 1.72 11.78 -3.63
CA PHE A 54 0.78 11.30 -4.65
C PHE A 54 -0.53 10.76 -4.09
N LEU A 55 -0.48 9.98 -3.03
CA LEU A 55 -1.63 9.26 -2.51
C LEU A 55 -2.65 10.21 -1.88
N LYS A 56 -3.86 10.22 -2.40
CA LYS A 56 -4.98 10.99 -1.88
C LYS A 56 -5.74 10.18 -0.85
N PHE A 57 -5.55 10.51 0.42
CA PHE A 57 -6.17 9.81 1.55
C PHE A 57 -6.62 10.79 2.65
N ASN A 58 -7.42 10.29 3.59
CA ASN A 58 -7.78 11.02 4.80
C ASN A 58 -7.81 10.05 5.99
N PRO A 59 -6.82 10.12 6.90
CA PRO A 59 -6.74 9.19 8.03
C PRO A 59 -7.91 9.34 9.03
N ARG A 60 -8.59 10.51 9.05
CA ARG A 60 -9.78 10.74 9.87
C ARG A 60 -11.05 10.21 9.22
N ALA A 61 -11.02 9.88 7.93
CA ALA A 61 -12.12 9.28 7.17
C ALA A 61 -11.58 8.15 6.29
N PRO A 62 -11.07 7.06 6.89
CA PRO A 62 -10.35 6.00 6.16
C PRO A 62 -11.22 5.27 5.14
N LEU A 63 -12.55 5.40 5.24
CA LEU A 63 -13.51 4.82 4.28
C LEU A 63 -14.07 5.85 3.29
N TRP A 64 -13.46 7.05 3.18
CA TRP A 64 -13.89 8.04 2.20
C TRP A 64 -13.96 7.45 0.79
N PRO A 65 -15.11 7.50 0.09
CA PRO A 65 -15.31 6.75 -1.15
C PRO A 65 -14.33 7.10 -2.28
N ASN A 66 -13.94 8.36 -2.41
CA ASN A 66 -13.04 8.83 -3.48
C ASN A 66 -11.57 8.96 -3.03
N ARG A 67 -11.15 8.23 -1.97
CA ARG A 67 -9.74 8.08 -1.61
C ARG A 67 -9.02 7.21 -2.63
N ASP A 68 -7.74 7.42 -2.83
CA ASP A 68 -6.91 6.47 -3.56
C ASP A 68 -6.80 5.16 -2.77
N ARG A 69 -6.54 4.07 -3.47
CA ARG A 69 -6.34 2.73 -2.89
C ARG A 69 -4.86 2.39 -2.91
N PHE A 70 -4.31 2.03 -1.77
CA PHE A 70 -2.97 1.47 -1.68
C PHE A 70 -3.03 0.02 -1.26
N ILE A 71 -2.52 -0.87 -2.09
CA ILE A 71 -2.49 -2.31 -1.85
C ILE A 71 -1.03 -2.76 -1.72
N LEU A 72 -0.70 -3.33 -0.58
CA LEU A 72 0.56 -4.06 -0.40
C LEU A 72 0.34 -5.50 -0.87
N SER A 73 0.70 -5.82 -2.13
CA SER A 73 0.55 -7.16 -2.68
C SER A 73 1.49 -8.15 -1.99
N SER A 74 2.73 -7.74 -1.75
CA SER A 74 3.68 -8.47 -0.92
C SER A 74 3.31 -8.37 0.56
N GLY A 75 2.20 -8.99 0.94
CA GLY A 75 1.60 -8.85 2.29
C GLY A 75 2.51 -9.25 3.44
N HIS A 76 3.56 -10.01 3.18
CA HIS A 76 4.60 -10.33 4.17
C HIS A 76 5.37 -9.09 4.67
N ALA A 77 5.38 -7.99 3.92
CA ALA A 77 5.96 -6.71 4.33
C ALA A 77 4.99 -5.85 5.17
N SER A 78 4.01 -6.45 5.83
CA SER A 78 2.95 -5.77 6.61
C SER A 78 3.47 -4.75 7.63
N ALA A 79 4.63 -4.99 8.25
CA ALA A 79 5.25 -4.05 9.19
C ALA A 79 5.54 -2.69 8.52
N LEU A 80 5.94 -2.68 7.23
CA LEU A 80 6.10 -1.44 6.46
C LEU A 80 4.77 -0.71 6.34
N LEU A 81 3.70 -1.42 5.96
CA LEU A 81 2.38 -0.81 5.80
C LEU A 81 1.89 -0.19 7.12
N TYR A 82 2.00 -0.91 8.23
CA TYR A 82 1.56 -0.39 9.52
C TYR A 82 2.39 0.81 9.99
N SER A 83 3.69 0.80 9.76
CA SER A 83 4.55 1.96 10.02
C SER A 83 4.15 3.17 9.16
N LEU A 84 3.84 2.97 7.87
CA LEU A 84 3.32 4.03 7.00
C LEU A 84 1.98 4.58 7.51
N LEU A 85 1.04 3.70 7.88
CA LEU A 85 -0.26 4.10 8.42
C LEU A 85 -0.12 4.89 9.72
N HIS A 86 0.80 4.48 10.62
CA HIS A 86 1.13 5.23 11.83
C HIS A 86 1.61 6.66 11.49
N HIS A 87 2.63 6.78 10.62
CA HIS A 87 3.18 8.08 10.23
C HIS A 87 2.19 8.94 9.44
N ALA A 88 1.29 8.32 8.67
CA ALA A 88 0.23 9.02 7.93
C ALA A 88 -0.93 9.48 8.83
N GLY A 89 -0.93 9.17 10.13
CA GLY A 89 -1.91 9.63 11.10
C GLY A 89 -3.19 8.79 11.19
N TYR A 90 -3.17 7.56 10.68
CA TYR A 90 -4.22 6.59 10.96
C TYR A 90 -4.18 6.15 12.44
N THR A 91 -5.24 5.51 12.91
CA THR A 91 -5.36 5.04 14.31
C THR A 91 -4.54 3.76 14.56
N VAL A 92 -3.32 3.73 14.09
CA VAL A 92 -2.30 2.71 14.40
C VAL A 92 -1.30 3.33 15.36
N SER A 93 -1.35 2.96 16.61
CA SER A 93 -0.50 3.53 17.67
C SER A 93 0.88 2.85 17.74
N LEU A 94 1.81 3.45 18.48
CA LEU A 94 3.09 2.79 18.80
C LEU A 94 2.89 1.51 19.61
N GLU A 95 1.85 1.46 20.44
CA GLU A 95 1.53 0.25 21.20
C GLU A 95 1.03 -0.87 20.28
N ASP A 96 0.25 -0.53 19.25
CA ASP A 96 -0.13 -1.50 18.22
C ASP A 96 1.09 -2.05 17.48
N MET A 97 2.08 -1.17 17.18
CA MET A 97 3.35 -1.61 16.55
C MET A 97 4.14 -2.56 17.44
N LYS A 98 4.20 -2.34 18.75
CA LYS A 98 4.82 -3.27 19.71
C LYS A 98 4.13 -4.62 19.78
N ASN A 99 2.83 -4.64 19.50
CA ASN A 99 2.03 -5.87 19.47
C ASN A 99 1.95 -6.50 18.06
N PHE A 100 2.87 -6.16 17.17
CA PHE A 100 2.95 -6.75 15.84
C PHE A 100 2.96 -8.28 15.89
N ARG A 101 2.10 -8.93 15.08
CA ARG A 101 1.93 -10.38 15.01
C ARG A 101 1.43 -11.06 16.31
N GLN A 102 0.98 -10.30 17.31
CA GLN A 102 0.37 -10.90 18.47
C GLN A 102 -1.10 -11.21 18.22
N TRP A 103 -1.62 -12.23 18.87
CA TRP A 103 -3.02 -12.63 18.74
C TRP A 103 -3.95 -11.47 19.15
N GLY A 104 -4.91 -11.14 18.27
CA GLY A 104 -5.87 -10.07 18.49
C GLY A 104 -5.33 -8.65 18.36
N SER A 105 -4.05 -8.47 17.95
CA SER A 105 -3.49 -7.15 17.72
C SER A 105 -4.05 -6.48 16.46
N LEU A 106 -4.02 -5.15 16.44
CA LEU A 106 -4.42 -4.34 15.28
C LEU A 106 -3.42 -4.47 14.11
N THR A 107 -2.25 -5.07 14.35
CA THR A 107 -1.14 -5.22 13.38
C THR A 107 -0.80 -6.70 13.15
N PRO A 108 -1.71 -7.47 12.51
CA PRO A 108 -1.49 -8.89 12.24
C PRO A 108 -0.30 -9.12 11.30
N GLY A 109 0.14 -10.37 11.19
CA GLY A 109 1.31 -10.74 10.38
C GLY A 109 1.20 -10.44 8.90
N HIS A 110 -0.01 -10.37 8.37
CA HIS A 110 -0.36 -9.94 7.01
C HIS A 110 -1.53 -8.97 7.07
N PRO A 111 -1.66 -8.03 6.10
CA PRO A 111 -2.75 -7.07 6.11
C PRO A 111 -4.12 -7.75 6.00
N GLU A 112 -5.07 -7.30 6.80
CA GLU A 112 -6.46 -7.78 6.80
C GLU A 112 -7.42 -6.61 6.57
N TYR A 113 -8.18 -6.68 5.48
CA TYR A 113 -9.20 -5.67 5.18
C TYR A 113 -10.29 -5.65 6.26
N GLY A 114 -10.64 -4.45 6.70
CA GLY A 114 -11.66 -4.26 7.73
C GLY A 114 -11.16 -4.47 9.17
N HIS A 115 -9.92 -4.92 9.36
CA HIS A 115 -9.30 -5.08 10.68
C HIS A 115 -8.46 -3.85 11.06
N THR A 116 -7.48 -3.50 10.23
CA THR A 116 -6.63 -2.31 10.45
C THR A 116 -7.14 -1.14 9.61
N PRO A 117 -7.43 0.03 10.20
CA PRO A 117 -7.84 1.21 9.45
C PRO A 117 -6.78 1.63 8.43
N GLY A 118 -7.20 1.81 7.17
CA GLY A 118 -6.31 2.16 6.05
C GLY A 118 -5.79 0.96 5.25
N VAL A 119 -6.03 -0.27 5.68
CA VAL A 119 -5.78 -1.48 4.90
C VAL A 119 -6.89 -1.67 3.87
N GLU A 120 -6.52 -1.72 2.59
CA GLU A 120 -7.47 -1.78 1.46
C GLU A 120 -7.74 -3.20 0.94
N ALA A 121 -6.86 -4.14 1.25
CA ALA A 121 -7.01 -5.54 0.81
C ALA A 121 -6.35 -6.50 1.80
N THR A 122 -6.94 -7.68 1.97
CA THR A 122 -6.32 -8.80 2.67
C THR A 122 -5.32 -9.46 1.74
N THR A 123 -4.03 -9.43 2.11
CA THR A 123 -2.94 -9.98 1.30
C THR A 123 -2.08 -10.94 2.14
N GLY A 124 -1.20 -11.68 1.48
CA GLY A 124 -0.35 -12.71 2.07
C GLY A 124 0.02 -13.74 1.01
N PRO A 125 -0.96 -14.44 0.40
CA PRO A 125 -0.70 -15.23 -0.79
C PRO A 125 -0.24 -14.32 -1.93
N LEU A 126 0.95 -14.60 -2.48
CA LEU A 126 1.58 -13.77 -3.50
C LEU A 126 0.70 -13.60 -4.74
N GLY A 127 0.77 -12.44 -5.37
CA GLY A 127 0.03 -12.08 -6.56
C GLY A 127 -1.43 -11.66 -6.35
N GLN A 128 -2.06 -12.07 -5.25
CA GLN A 128 -3.48 -11.76 -4.99
C GLN A 128 -3.75 -10.25 -4.86
N GLY A 129 -2.83 -9.52 -4.21
CA GLY A 129 -2.98 -8.07 -4.04
C GLY A 129 -3.02 -7.33 -5.36
N LEU A 130 -2.15 -7.68 -6.32
CA LEU A 130 -2.15 -7.07 -7.65
C LEU A 130 -3.45 -7.42 -8.41
N ALA A 131 -3.91 -8.65 -8.34
CA ALA A 131 -5.18 -9.04 -8.97
C ALA A 131 -6.39 -8.29 -8.36
N MET A 132 -6.42 -8.10 -7.03
CA MET A 132 -7.43 -7.27 -6.36
C MET A 132 -7.33 -5.79 -6.78
N ALA A 133 -6.12 -5.26 -6.96
CA ALA A 133 -5.91 -3.89 -7.45
C ALA A 133 -6.48 -3.69 -8.85
N VAL A 134 -6.34 -4.68 -9.73
CA VAL A 134 -6.98 -4.68 -11.07
C VAL A 134 -8.51 -4.61 -10.93
N GLY A 135 -9.09 -5.42 -10.04
CA GLY A 135 -10.52 -5.38 -9.74
C GLY A 135 -11.00 -4.02 -9.23
N MET A 136 -10.22 -3.38 -8.35
CA MET A 136 -10.52 -2.03 -7.82
C MET A 136 -10.45 -0.97 -8.92
N ALA A 137 -9.48 -1.05 -9.83
CA ALA A 137 -9.37 -0.13 -10.96
C ALA A 137 -10.52 -0.32 -11.98
N ILE A 138 -10.99 -1.54 -12.19
CA ILE A 138 -12.21 -1.82 -12.97
C ILE A 138 -13.43 -1.18 -12.29
N ALA A 139 -13.55 -1.35 -10.97
CA ALA A 139 -14.66 -0.78 -10.19
C ALA A 139 -14.66 0.75 -10.24
N GLU A 140 -13.48 1.40 -10.07
CA GLU A 140 -13.36 2.86 -10.22
C GLU A 140 -13.90 3.32 -11.58
N ARG A 141 -13.43 2.70 -12.65
CA ARG A 141 -13.84 3.07 -14.03
C ARG A 141 -15.34 2.89 -14.25
N ALA A 142 -15.92 1.80 -13.75
CA ALA A 142 -17.34 1.54 -13.86
C ALA A 142 -18.17 2.55 -13.06
N LEU A 143 -17.76 2.87 -11.84
CA LEU A 143 -18.39 3.85 -10.97
C LEU A 143 -18.29 5.27 -11.55
N ALA A 144 -17.09 5.63 -12.08
CA ALA A 144 -16.88 6.90 -12.74
C ALA A 144 -17.80 7.08 -13.96
N ALA A 145 -17.93 6.05 -14.80
CA ALA A 145 -18.83 6.07 -15.95
C ALA A 145 -20.31 6.18 -15.55
N HIS A 146 -20.68 5.60 -14.40
CA HIS A 146 -22.07 5.65 -13.92
C HIS A 146 -22.42 6.96 -13.20
N PHE A 147 -21.53 7.51 -12.37
CA PHE A 147 -21.85 8.62 -11.48
C PHE A 147 -21.34 9.98 -11.95
N ASN A 148 -20.21 10.03 -12.67
CA ASN A 148 -19.64 11.31 -13.08
C ASN A 148 -20.50 11.99 -14.15
N ARG A 149 -20.52 13.33 -14.13
CA ARG A 149 -21.21 14.20 -15.12
C ARG A 149 -20.27 15.34 -15.48
N ASP A 150 -20.54 16.01 -16.56
CA ASP A 150 -19.75 17.17 -17.00
C ASP A 150 -19.63 18.21 -15.90
N GLY A 151 -18.39 18.52 -15.51
CA GLY A 151 -18.08 19.42 -14.41
C GLY A 151 -18.20 18.83 -13.00
N TYR A 152 -18.63 17.57 -12.85
CA TYR A 152 -18.82 16.89 -11.55
C TYR A 152 -18.16 15.52 -11.54
N GLU A 153 -16.89 15.46 -11.15
CA GLU A 153 -16.13 14.23 -10.97
C GLU A 153 -16.28 13.72 -9.52
N ILE A 154 -17.25 12.83 -9.30
CA ILE A 154 -17.53 12.24 -7.97
C ILE A 154 -16.57 11.09 -7.69
N VAL A 155 -16.24 10.30 -8.72
CA VAL A 155 -15.33 9.15 -8.66
C VAL A 155 -14.14 9.44 -9.55
N ASN A 156 -12.99 9.68 -8.92
CA ASN A 156 -11.74 9.96 -9.61
C ASN A 156 -10.55 9.64 -8.69
N HIS A 157 -10.35 8.35 -8.42
CA HIS A 157 -9.25 7.88 -7.58
C HIS A 157 -8.34 6.92 -8.32
N TYR A 158 -7.09 6.87 -7.90
CA TYR A 158 -6.10 5.93 -8.36
C TYR A 158 -6.08 4.67 -7.48
N THR A 159 -5.57 3.60 -8.04
CA THR A 159 -5.22 2.38 -7.34
C THR A 159 -3.72 2.16 -7.48
N TYR A 160 -3.00 2.18 -6.37
CA TYR A 160 -1.57 1.92 -6.29
C TYR A 160 -1.35 0.54 -5.69
N VAL A 161 -0.44 -0.22 -6.26
CA VAL A 161 -0.07 -1.52 -5.72
C VAL A 161 1.46 -1.64 -5.63
N LEU A 162 1.95 -2.12 -4.49
CA LEU A 162 3.36 -2.44 -4.29
C LEU A 162 3.51 -3.96 -4.36
N ALA A 163 4.29 -4.43 -5.32
CA ALA A 163 4.55 -5.84 -5.58
C ALA A 163 6.06 -6.11 -5.66
N GLY A 164 6.48 -7.32 -5.35
CA GLY A 164 7.85 -7.79 -5.48
C GLY A 164 8.00 -8.87 -6.55
N ASP A 165 9.22 -9.39 -6.72
CA ASP A 165 9.54 -10.42 -7.70
C ASP A 165 8.65 -11.67 -7.55
N GLY A 166 8.47 -12.16 -6.32
CA GLY A 166 7.63 -13.32 -6.05
C GLY A 166 6.16 -13.12 -6.44
N ASP A 167 5.61 -11.91 -6.26
CA ASP A 167 4.25 -11.60 -6.72
C ASP A 167 4.14 -11.74 -8.24
N LEU A 168 5.12 -11.19 -8.97
CA LEU A 168 5.08 -11.14 -10.44
C LEU A 168 5.29 -12.50 -11.11
N MET A 169 5.82 -13.48 -10.37
CA MET A 169 5.96 -14.86 -10.84
C MET A 169 4.64 -15.65 -10.81
N GLU A 170 3.64 -15.17 -10.08
CA GLU A 170 2.36 -15.86 -9.95
C GLU A 170 1.52 -15.77 -11.24
N GLY A 171 0.93 -16.90 -11.66
CA GLY A 171 0.10 -16.98 -12.86
C GLY A 171 -1.06 -15.97 -12.85
N VAL A 172 -1.69 -15.78 -11.69
CA VAL A 172 -2.78 -14.82 -11.51
C VAL A 172 -2.35 -13.38 -11.84
N VAL A 173 -1.09 -13.03 -11.60
CA VAL A 173 -0.57 -11.69 -11.92
C VAL A 173 -0.42 -11.50 -13.42
N SER A 174 0.10 -12.51 -14.14
CA SER A 174 0.18 -12.48 -15.60
C SER A 174 -1.19 -12.26 -16.23
N GLU A 175 -2.18 -13.00 -15.77
CA GLU A 175 -3.56 -12.91 -16.28
C GLU A 175 -4.21 -11.57 -15.93
N ALA A 176 -4.10 -11.13 -14.67
CA ALA A 176 -4.64 -9.86 -14.20
C ALA A 176 -3.99 -8.66 -14.91
N SER A 177 -2.66 -8.68 -15.10
CA SER A 177 -1.92 -7.63 -15.80
C SER A 177 -2.30 -7.56 -17.28
N SER A 178 -2.46 -8.71 -17.93
CA SER A 178 -2.94 -8.80 -19.31
C SER A 178 -4.35 -8.19 -19.45
N LEU A 179 -5.26 -8.51 -18.51
CA LEU A 179 -6.59 -7.93 -18.46
C LEU A 179 -6.56 -6.42 -18.24
N ALA A 180 -5.73 -5.94 -17.31
CA ALA A 180 -5.58 -4.51 -17.04
C ALA A 180 -5.08 -3.74 -18.27
N GLY A 181 -4.09 -4.29 -18.98
CA GLY A 181 -3.58 -3.74 -20.25
C GLY A 181 -4.65 -3.74 -21.34
N HIS A 182 -5.36 -4.83 -21.53
CA HIS A 182 -6.46 -4.94 -22.49
C HIS A 182 -7.56 -3.89 -22.22
N LEU A 183 -7.94 -3.73 -20.95
CA LEU A 183 -8.94 -2.75 -20.53
C LEU A 183 -8.39 -1.31 -20.46
N ARG A 184 -7.10 -1.10 -20.63
CA ARG A 184 -6.44 0.22 -20.55
C ARG A 184 -6.73 0.93 -19.23
N LEU A 185 -6.48 0.26 -18.10
CA LEU A 185 -6.74 0.79 -16.75
C LEU A 185 -5.64 1.78 -16.35
N GLY A 186 -5.64 2.99 -16.90
CA GLY A 186 -4.60 4.00 -16.73
C GLY A 186 -4.50 4.60 -15.32
N LYS A 187 -5.46 4.32 -14.43
CA LYS A 187 -5.40 4.71 -13.01
C LYS A 187 -4.89 3.60 -12.10
N LEU A 188 -4.47 2.47 -12.63
CA LEU A 188 -3.75 1.44 -11.91
C LEU A 188 -2.25 1.67 -12.05
N ILE A 189 -1.57 1.90 -10.93
CA ILE A 189 -0.13 2.16 -10.87
C ILE A 189 0.52 1.05 -10.05
N CYS A 190 1.40 0.28 -10.69
CA CYS A 190 2.18 -0.75 -10.01
C CYS A 190 3.58 -0.22 -9.70
N LEU A 191 3.93 -0.24 -8.43
CA LEU A 191 5.28 -0.02 -7.92
C LEU A 191 5.93 -1.40 -7.75
N TYR A 192 7.08 -1.60 -8.38
CA TYR A 192 7.75 -2.88 -8.41
C TYR A 192 9.09 -2.84 -7.66
N ASP A 193 9.19 -3.64 -6.62
CA ASP A 193 10.44 -3.88 -5.88
C ASP A 193 11.20 -5.03 -6.55
N SER A 194 12.09 -4.65 -7.48
CA SER A 194 12.96 -5.60 -8.21
C SER A 194 14.23 -5.82 -7.40
N ASN A 195 14.30 -6.91 -6.69
CA ASN A 195 15.40 -7.23 -5.78
C ASN A 195 16.08 -8.58 -6.07
N ASP A 196 15.62 -9.28 -7.10
CA ASP A 196 16.14 -10.59 -7.55
C ASP A 196 16.09 -11.68 -6.46
N VAL A 197 15.18 -11.56 -5.48
CA VAL A 197 15.06 -12.50 -4.36
C VAL A 197 13.63 -12.98 -4.19
N THR A 198 13.46 -14.30 -4.10
CA THR A 198 12.21 -14.94 -3.70
C THR A 198 12.46 -15.88 -2.52
N LEU A 199 11.40 -16.44 -1.93
CA LEU A 199 11.53 -17.44 -0.87
C LEU A 199 12.31 -18.68 -1.34
N ALA A 200 12.23 -19.02 -2.62
CA ALA A 200 12.87 -20.18 -3.23
C ALA A 200 14.33 -19.92 -3.66
N GLY A 201 14.80 -18.67 -3.60
CA GLY A 201 16.13 -18.26 -3.99
C GLY A 201 16.11 -17.12 -5.04
N PRO A 202 17.30 -16.82 -5.61
CA PRO A 202 17.41 -15.84 -6.69
C PRO A 202 16.75 -16.32 -7.98
#